data_beb0d8ab6678bcde83cc3074420047f5
#
_entry.id   beb0d8ab6678bcde83cc3074420047f5
#
_cell.length_a   1.000
_cell.length_b   1.000
_cell.length_c   1.000
_cell.angle_alpha   90.00
_cell.angle_beta   90.00
_cell.angle_gamma   90.00
#
_symmetry.space_group_name_H-M   'P 1'
#
loop_
_entity.id
_entity.type
_entity.pdbx_description
1 polymer ?
#
loop_
_entity_poly.entity_id
_entity_poly.type
_entity_poly.pdbx_seq_one_letter_code
_entity_poly.pdbx_strand_id
1 'polypeptide(L)'
;MLNKLFTLVEKENILFSFCPMSDKLFGFYSRTYSPPVILLSNKLKNNLTLQKVILAEELGHHFTASYMRHYSNASIFAKLQIKDRSEHKALWWAAQYLVPFEPFVEAVNSGLTLTYELAEHFDVTERFMGISIRLYQQKKKEQMDKLLKYKLQELFKLQELL
;
A
#
# COMPACT_ATOMS: atom_id res chain seq x y z
N MET A 1 0.72 12.66 -11.75
CA MET A 1 0.28 11.95 -10.51
C MET A 1 1.06 12.41 -9.28
N LEU A 2 2.38 12.63 -9.35
CA LEU A 2 3.20 13.09 -8.22
C LEU A 2 2.69 14.40 -7.58
N ASN A 3 2.31 15.41 -8.38
CA ASN A 3 1.75 16.68 -7.86
C ASN A 3 0.47 16.48 -7.02
N LYS A 4 -0.36 15.48 -7.39
CA LYS A 4 -1.56 15.15 -6.60
C LYS A 4 -1.21 14.59 -5.22
N LEU A 5 -0.12 13.83 -5.10
CA LEU A 5 0.37 13.33 -3.80
C LEU A 5 0.89 14.50 -2.94
N PHE A 6 1.61 15.46 -3.52
CA PHE A 6 2.01 16.67 -2.78
C PHE A 6 0.81 17.50 -2.34
N THR A 7 -0.23 17.63 -3.17
CA THR A 7 -1.48 18.26 -2.74
C THR A 7 -2.12 17.54 -1.55
N LEU A 8 -2.02 16.21 -1.47
CA LEU A 8 -2.48 15.47 -0.29
C LEU A 8 -1.62 15.77 0.94
N VAL A 9 -0.30 15.84 0.80
CA VAL A 9 0.61 16.22 1.89
C VAL A 9 0.23 17.58 2.48
N GLU A 10 -0.04 18.57 1.63
CA GLU A 10 -0.46 19.91 2.03
C GLU A 10 -1.85 19.89 2.70
N LYS A 11 -2.81 19.21 2.09
CA LYS A 11 -4.21 19.11 2.59
C LYS A 11 -4.28 18.45 3.97
N GLU A 12 -3.47 17.43 4.20
CA GLU A 12 -3.40 16.71 5.48
C GLU A 12 -2.49 17.40 6.50
N ASN A 13 -1.98 18.60 6.17
CA ASN A 13 -1.06 19.37 7.02
C ASN A 13 0.13 18.54 7.49
N ILE A 14 0.75 17.79 6.56
CA ILE A 14 1.93 16.96 6.83
C ILE A 14 3.18 17.78 6.55
N LEU A 15 4.11 17.86 7.49
CA LEU A 15 5.44 18.42 7.25
C LEU A 15 6.22 17.48 6.32
N PHE A 16 6.75 18.05 5.25
CA PHE A 16 7.48 17.30 4.24
C PHE A 16 8.88 17.86 4.04
N SER A 17 9.90 16.98 3.98
CA SER A 17 11.26 17.38 3.63
C SER A 17 12.04 16.23 2.98
N PHE A 18 13.08 16.63 2.24
CA PHE A 18 14.12 15.70 1.80
C PHE A 18 15.30 15.77 2.76
N CYS A 19 15.85 14.61 3.11
CA CYS A 19 17.02 14.53 3.98
C CYS A 19 17.98 13.40 3.56
N PRO A 20 19.24 13.42 4.00
CA PRO A 20 20.14 12.29 3.87
C PRO A 20 19.58 11.08 4.63
N MET A 21 19.54 9.94 4.00
CA MET A 21 19.12 8.66 4.60
C MET A 21 20.12 7.55 4.27
N SER A 22 20.11 6.47 5.04
CA SER A 22 20.91 5.27 4.76
C SER A 22 20.53 4.67 3.42
N ASP A 23 21.38 3.79 2.88
CA ASP A 23 21.17 3.18 1.55
C ASP A 23 19.92 2.30 1.46
N LYS A 24 19.42 1.85 2.60
CA LYS A 24 18.25 0.96 2.68
C LYS A 24 16.94 1.68 2.99
N LEU A 25 16.99 2.98 3.32
CA LEU A 25 15.81 3.76 3.70
C LEU A 25 15.57 4.86 2.67
N PHE A 26 14.38 4.85 2.05
CA PHE A 26 13.99 5.83 1.04
C PHE A 26 12.91 6.81 1.53
N GLY A 27 12.05 6.38 2.46
CA GLY A 27 11.00 7.18 3.06
C GLY A 27 10.87 6.91 4.55
N PHE A 28 10.22 7.83 5.25
CA PHE A 28 9.90 7.72 6.66
C PHE A 28 8.66 8.56 6.97
N TYR A 29 7.66 7.94 7.57
CA TYR A 29 6.49 8.60 8.11
C TYR A 29 6.46 8.53 9.62
N SER A 30 6.08 9.63 10.27
CA SER A 30 5.84 9.66 11.71
C SER A 30 4.63 10.52 12.08
N ARG A 31 3.78 9.97 12.92
CA ARG A 31 2.65 10.66 13.56
C ARG A 31 2.95 11.04 15.03
N THR A 32 4.16 10.78 15.49
CA THR A 32 4.58 11.14 16.87
C THR A 32 4.62 12.65 17.06
N TYR A 33 4.83 13.37 15.96
CA TYR A 33 4.85 14.83 15.92
C TYR A 33 3.48 15.39 15.55
N SER A 34 3.22 16.62 15.94
CA SER A 34 2.04 17.41 15.55
C SER A 34 2.52 18.73 14.96
N PRO A 35 2.41 18.93 13.64
CA PRO A 35 1.82 18.04 12.64
C PRO A 35 2.65 16.79 12.33
N PRO A 36 2.04 15.77 11.65
CA PRO A 36 2.75 14.58 11.18
C PRO A 36 3.88 14.94 10.22
N VAL A 37 4.86 14.04 10.07
CA VAL A 37 6.04 14.28 9.23
C VAL A 37 6.23 13.17 8.21
N ILE A 38 6.52 13.54 6.96
CA ILE A 38 7.06 12.65 5.93
C ILE A 38 8.46 13.17 5.54
N LEU A 39 9.43 12.27 5.61
CA LEU A 39 10.78 12.53 5.13
C LEU A 39 11.08 11.59 3.96
N LEU A 40 11.65 12.11 2.88
CA LEU A 40 12.15 11.33 1.76
C LEU A 40 13.66 11.47 1.62
N SER A 41 14.29 10.40 1.15
CA SER A 41 15.73 10.41 0.86
C SER A 41 16.07 11.40 -0.26
N ASN A 42 17.16 12.17 -0.08
CA ASN A 42 17.71 13.03 -1.13
C ASN A 42 17.99 12.27 -2.45
N LYS A 43 18.23 10.96 -2.40
CA LYS A 43 18.46 10.11 -3.58
C LYS A 43 17.27 10.04 -4.52
N LEU A 44 16.06 10.35 -4.02
CA LEU A 44 14.82 10.31 -4.80
C LEU A 44 14.61 11.57 -5.66
N LYS A 45 15.33 12.67 -5.42
CA LYS A 45 15.13 13.96 -6.11
C LYS A 45 15.22 13.83 -7.64
N ASN A 46 16.07 12.95 -8.13
CA ASN A 46 16.32 12.75 -9.58
C ASN A 46 15.61 11.51 -10.15
N ASN A 47 14.74 10.84 -9.36
CA ASN A 47 13.97 9.69 -9.81
C ASN A 47 12.49 9.88 -9.43
N LEU A 48 11.76 10.59 -10.30
CA LEU A 48 10.38 11.00 -10.03
C LEU A 48 9.42 9.80 -9.91
N THR A 49 9.64 8.73 -10.66
CA THR A 49 8.82 7.51 -10.58
C THR A 49 9.00 6.81 -9.22
N LEU A 50 10.26 6.63 -8.77
CA LEU A 50 10.52 6.04 -7.46
C LEU A 50 10.06 6.97 -6.32
N GLN A 51 10.28 8.29 -6.45
CA GLN A 51 9.80 9.29 -5.50
C GLN A 51 8.29 9.21 -5.31
N LYS A 52 7.54 9.08 -6.41
CA LYS A 52 6.08 8.95 -6.40
C LYS A 52 5.63 7.69 -5.65
N VAL A 53 6.28 6.57 -5.91
CA VAL A 53 5.97 5.29 -5.24
C VAL A 53 6.22 5.39 -3.74
N ILE A 54 7.39 5.87 -3.33
CA ILE A 54 7.74 5.99 -1.90
C ILE A 54 6.83 7.01 -1.21
N LEU A 55 6.54 8.16 -1.83
CA LEU A 55 5.63 9.15 -1.24
C LEU A 55 4.22 8.58 -1.06
N ALA A 56 3.73 7.77 -2.02
CA ALA A 56 2.44 7.10 -1.89
C ALA A 56 2.43 6.07 -0.75
N GLU A 57 3.54 5.34 -0.53
CA GLU A 57 3.68 4.40 0.59
C GLU A 57 3.64 5.13 1.93
N GLU A 58 4.38 6.25 2.09
CA GLU A 58 4.37 7.05 3.32
C GLU A 58 3.00 7.71 3.60
N LEU A 59 2.30 8.16 2.56
CA LEU A 59 0.90 8.59 2.68
C LEU A 59 -0.02 7.42 3.03
N GLY A 60 0.24 6.23 2.50
CA GLY A 60 -0.44 5.00 2.89
C GLY A 60 -0.32 4.74 4.39
N HIS A 61 0.85 4.94 4.99
CA HIS A 61 1.03 4.90 6.44
C HIS A 61 0.20 5.96 7.16
N HIS A 62 0.11 7.17 6.61
CA HIS A 62 -0.70 8.23 7.17
C HIS A 62 -2.20 7.86 7.20
N PHE A 63 -2.76 7.44 6.07
CA PHE A 63 -4.19 7.16 5.94
C PHE A 63 -4.63 5.83 6.56
N THR A 64 -3.74 4.85 6.66
CA THR A 64 -4.08 3.53 7.17
C THR A 64 -3.50 3.23 8.54
N ALA A 65 -2.72 4.15 9.11
CA ALA A 65 -2.04 3.96 10.37
C ALA A 65 -3.01 3.50 11.45
N SER A 66 -3.11 2.20 11.60
CA SER A 66 -3.62 1.59 12.80
C SER A 66 -2.62 1.98 13.90
N TYR A 67 -3.03 2.85 14.75
CA TYR A 67 -2.25 3.43 15.82
C TYR A 67 -1.26 2.44 16.43
N MET A 68 0.03 2.65 16.20
CA MET A 68 1.09 2.08 17.05
C MET A 68 1.10 2.79 18.41
N ARG A 69 -0.07 3.10 18.98
CA ARG A 69 -0.18 3.61 20.35
C ARG A 69 0.10 2.46 21.31
N HIS A 70 1.22 2.57 22.02
CA HIS A 70 1.50 1.84 23.28
C HIS A 70 1.75 0.33 23.19
N TYR A 71 2.56 -0.12 22.24
CA TYR A 71 3.10 -1.48 22.28
C TYR A 71 4.48 -1.56 22.99
N SER A 72 4.77 -0.62 23.89
CA SER A 72 6.02 -0.65 24.69
C SER A 72 6.22 -2.00 25.40
N ASN A 73 5.13 -2.62 25.85
CA ASN A 73 5.13 -3.89 26.56
C ASN A 73 4.84 -5.12 25.68
N ALA A 74 4.66 -4.95 24.36
CA ALA A 74 4.44 -6.08 23.47
C ALA A 74 5.74 -6.87 23.24
N SER A 75 5.62 -8.20 23.11
CA SER A 75 6.75 -9.05 22.74
C SER A 75 7.32 -8.64 21.37
N ILE A 76 8.60 -8.97 21.11
CA ILE A 76 9.27 -8.70 19.81
C ILE A 76 8.45 -9.32 18.67
N PHE A 77 7.93 -10.52 18.85
CA PHE A 77 7.11 -11.21 17.84
C PHE A 77 5.79 -10.47 17.55
N ALA A 78 5.09 -9.97 18.56
CA ALA A 78 3.89 -9.16 18.38
C ALA A 78 4.20 -7.83 17.65
N LYS A 79 5.31 -7.18 17.97
CA LYS A 79 5.76 -5.96 17.29
C LYS A 79 6.04 -6.19 15.80
N LEU A 80 6.68 -7.31 15.44
CA LEU A 80 6.93 -7.69 14.05
C LEU A 80 5.62 -7.92 13.29
N GLN A 81 4.67 -8.68 13.85
CA GLN A 81 3.37 -8.91 13.22
C GLN A 81 2.57 -7.63 13.00
N ILE A 82 2.63 -6.67 13.93
CA ILE A 82 1.95 -5.39 13.82
C ILE A 82 2.61 -4.55 12.71
N LYS A 83 3.93 -4.56 12.64
CA LYS A 83 4.68 -3.88 11.57
C LYS A 83 4.27 -4.43 10.21
N ASP A 84 4.29 -5.74 10.02
CA ASP A 84 3.92 -6.39 8.76
C ASP A 84 2.50 -6.02 8.30
N ARG A 85 1.54 -5.97 9.24
CA ARG A 85 0.16 -5.54 8.94
C ARG A 85 0.07 -4.07 8.56
N SER A 86 0.85 -3.20 9.20
CA SER A 86 0.90 -1.77 8.89
C SER A 86 1.48 -1.54 7.50
N GLU A 87 2.60 -2.18 7.19
CA GLU A 87 3.24 -2.13 5.88
C GLU A 87 2.28 -2.62 4.77
N HIS A 88 1.60 -3.76 5.00
CA HIS A 88 0.63 -4.29 4.04
C HIS A 88 -0.51 -3.31 3.78
N LYS A 89 -1.04 -2.62 4.80
CA LYS A 89 -2.11 -1.62 4.64
C LYS A 89 -1.61 -0.40 3.88
N ALA A 90 -0.42 0.10 4.19
CA ALA A 90 0.17 1.23 3.49
C ALA A 90 0.41 0.93 2.01
N LEU A 91 1.01 -0.23 1.71
CA LEU A 91 1.21 -0.69 0.33
C LEU A 91 -0.12 -0.93 -0.41
N TRP A 92 -1.15 -1.45 0.27
CA TRP A 92 -2.48 -1.61 -0.30
C TRP A 92 -3.08 -0.26 -0.68
N TRP A 93 -3.01 0.73 0.20
CA TRP A 93 -3.47 2.09 -0.10
C TRP A 93 -2.71 2.68 -1.29
N ALA A 94 -1.38 2.59 -1.27
CA ALA A 94 -0.54 3.09 -2.36
C ALA A 94 -0.85 2.40 -3.70
N ALA A 95 -1.08 1.07 -3.70
CA ALA A 95 -1.47 0.32 -4.88
C ALA A 95 -2.81 0.80 -5.44
N GLN A 96 -3.84 0.95 -4.60
CA GLN A 96 -5.13 1.46 -5.05
C GLN A 96 -5.06 2.89 -5.59
N TYR A 97 -4.16 3.72 -5.05
CA TYR A 97 -4.01 5.10 -5.48
C TYR A 97 -3.24 5.23 -6.80
N LEU A 98 -2.12 4.49 -6.96
CA LEU A 98 -1.24 4.61 -8.13
C LEU A 98 -1.63 3.68 -9.28
N VAL A 99 -2.21 2.52 -8.98
CA VAL A 99 -2.61 1.47 -9.91
C VAL A 99 -4.05 1.05 -9.58
N PRO A 100 -5.07 1.90 -9.78
CA PRO A 100 -6.44 1.57 -9.44
C PRO A 100 -6.90 0.28 -10.13
N PHE A 101 -7.74 -0.52 -9.44
CA PHE A 101 -8.05 -1.88 -9.88
C PHE A 101 -8.77 -1.94 -11.24
N GLU A 102 -9.76 -1.08 -11.46
CA GLU A 102 -10.51 -1.07 -12.73
C GLU A 102 -9.60 -0.70 -13.92
N PRO A 103 -8.83 0.42 -13.90
CA PRO A 103 -7.83 0.71 -14.94
C PRO A 103 -6.77 -0.39 -15.13
N PHE A 104 -6.37 -1.05 -14.04
CA PHE A 104 -5.46 -2.20 -14.12
C PHE A 104 -6.07 -3.36 -14.92
N VAL A 105 -7.33 -3.72 -14.64
CA VAL A 105 -8.04 -4.76 -15.38
C VAL A 105 -8.22 -4.37 -16.85
N GLU A 106 -8.55 -3.11 -17.15
CA GLU A 106 -8.66 -2.60 -18.52
C GLU A 106 -7.33 -2.71 -19.28
N ALA A 107 -6.21 -2.33 -18.64
CA ALA A 107 -4.88 -2.45 -19.22
C ALA A 107 -4.51 -3.91 -19.54
N VAL A 108 -4.80 -4.84 -18.63
CA VAL A 108 -4.57 -6.28 -18.86
C VAL A 108 -5.46 -6.80 -20.01
N ASN A 109 -6.73 -6.42 -20.06
CA ASN A 109 -7.65 -6.82 -21.12
C ASN A 109 -7.28 -6.24 -22.50
N SER A 110 -6.57 -5.10 -22.51
CA SER A 110 -6.04 -4.50 -23.75
C SER A 110 -4.75 -5.17 -24.26
N GLY A 111 -4.24 -6.18 -23.51
CA GLY A 111 -3.08 -6.98 -23.91
C GLY A 111 -1.78 -6.67 -23.19
N LEU A 112 -1.76 -5.73 -22.23
CA LEU A 112 -0.58 -5.47 -21.40
C LEU A 112 -0.47 -6.55 -20.32
N THR A 113 0.37 -7.56 -20.55
CA THR A 113 0.47 -8.73 -19.66
C THR A 113 1.79 -8.82 -18.91
N LEU A 114 2.81 -8.12 -19.38
CA LEU A 114 4.13 -8.13 -18.75
C LEU A 114 4.23 -7.05 -17.67
N THR A 115 4.90 -7.39 -16.57
CA THR A 115 5.00 -6.48 -15.41
C THR A 115 5.62 -5.13 -15.77
N TYR A 116 6.64 -5.11 -16.65
CA TYR A 116 7.28 -3.87 -17.07
C TYR A 116 6.37 -2.99 -17.93
N GLU A 117 5.55 -3.57 -18.84
CA GLU A 117 4.58 -2.83 -19.66
C GLU A 117 3.53 -2.14 -18.79
N LEU A 118 3.01 -2.89 -17.81
CA LEU A 118 2.07 -2.34 -16.83
C LEU A 118 2.73 -1.27 -15.95
N ALA A 119 4.00 -1.45 -15.58
CA ALA A 119 4.74 -0.45 -14.81
C ALA A 119 4.94 0.86 -15.57
N GLU A 120 5.26 0.79 -16.87
CA GLU A 120 5.32 1.96 -17.77
C GLU A 120 3.95 2.63 -17.91
N HIS A 121 2.90 1.84 -18.18
CA HIS A 121 1.54 2.34 -18.36
C HIS A 121 1.05 3.16 -17.16
N PHE A 122 1.32 2.69 -15.93
CA PHE A 122 0.94 3.37 -14.68
C PHE A 122 2.01 4.35 -14.17
N ASP A 123 3.15 4.47 -14.87
CA ASP A 123 4.30 5.28 -14.45
C ASP A 123 4.71 4.94 -13.01
N VAL A 124 4.87 3.66 -12.70
CA VAL A 124 5.37 3.14 -11.41
C VAL A 124 6.62 2.30 -11.64
N THR A 125 7.34 1.97 -10.55
CA THR A 125 8.47 1.04 -10.68
C THR A 125 7.97 -0.38 -10.93
N GLU A 126 8.71 -1.18 -11.70
CA GLU A 126 8.38 -2.58 -11.96
C GLU A 126 8.24 -3.39 -10.66
N ARG A 127 9.11 -3.12 -9.67
CA ARG A 127 8.99 -3.71 -8.34
C ARG A 127 7.65 -3.40 -7.67
N PHE A 128 7.19 -2.15 -7.74
CA PHE A 128 5.92 -1.75 -7.14
C PHE A 128 4.74 -2.35 -7.91
N MET A 129 4.81 -2.44 -9.23
CA MET A 129 3.80 -3.12 -10.04
C MET A 129 3.69 -4.59 -9.63
N GLY A 130 4.80 -5.30 -9.47
CA GLY A 130 4.79 -6.69 -8.98
C GLY A 130 4.19 -6.84 -7.57
N ILE A 131 4.38 -5.85 -6.70
CA ILE A 131 3.70 -5.81 -5.38
C ILE A 131 2.19 -5.62 -5.57
N SER A 132 1.76 -4.67 -6.40
CA SER A 132 0.34 -4.36 -6.67
C SER A 132 -0.41 -5.58 -7.21
N ILE A 133 0.19 -6.29 -8.16
CA ILE A 133 -0.37 -7.54 -8.72
C ILE A 133 -0.59 -8.59 -7.62
N ARG A 134 0.41 -8.82 -6.76
CA ARG A 134 0.28 -9.78 -5.64
C ARG A 134 -0.80 -9.39 -4.65
N LEU A 135 -0.92 -8.11 -4.32
CA LEU A 135 -1.96 -7.60 -3.44
C LEU A 135 -3.36 -7.84 -4.01
N TYR A 136 -3.57 -7.59 -5.31
CA TYR A 136 -4.85 -7.86 -5.97
C TYR A 136 -5.17 -9.34 -6.05
N GLN A 137 -4.20 -10.20 -6.34
CA GLN A 137 -4.37 -11.65 -6.34
C GLN A 137 -4.76 -12.17 -4.95
N GLN A 138 -4.09 -11.70 -3.90
CA GLN A 138 -4.41 -12.07 -2.52
C GLN A 138 -5.83 -11.65 -2.15
N LYS A 139 -6.24 -10.43 -2.50
CA LYS A 139 -7.59 -9.92 -2.21
C LYS A 139 -8.67 -10.71 -2.93
N LYS A 140 -8.45 -11.07 -4.20
CA LYS A 140 -9.35 -11.94 -4.96
C LYS A 140 -9.50 -13.30 -4.28
N LYS A 141 -8.40 -13.92 -3.87
CA LYS A 141 -8.42 -15.20 -3.15
C LYS A 141 -9.22 -15.11 -1.85
N GLU A 142 -8.98 -14.10 -1.02
CA GLU A 142 -9.72 -13.88 0.23
C GLU A 142 -11.24 -13.72 0.01
N GLN A 143 -11.64 -13.04 -1.07
CA GLN A 143 -13.05 -12.89 -1.44
C GLN A 143 -13.65 -14.21 -1.87
N MET A 144 -12.95 -15.02 -2.67
CA MET A 144 -13.39 -16.35 -3.08
C MET A 144 -13.54 -17.31 -1.90
N ASP A 145 -12.57 -17.31 -0.98
CA ASP A 145 -12.61 -18.16 0.22
C ASP A 145 -13.78 -17.78 1.13
N LYS A 146 -14.08 -16.49 1.30
CA LYS A 146 -15.25 -16.03 2.05
C LYS A 146 -16.57 -16.47 1.41
N LEU A 147 -16.67 -16.36 0.09
CA LEU A 147 -17.87 -16.77 -0.65
C LEU A 147 -18.09 -18.28 -0.53
N LEU A 148 -17.04 -19.07 -0.67
CA LEU A 148 -17.09 -20.52 -0.53
C LEU A 148 -17.54 -20.93 0.87
N LYS A 149 -16.95 -20.30 1.91
CA LYS A 149 -17.34 -20.55 3.30
C LYS A 149 -18.81 -20.23 3.57
N TYR A 150 -19.30 -19.11 3.05
CA TYR A 150 -20.70 -18.72 3.16
C TYR A 150 -21.62 -19.75 2.50
N LYS A 151 -21.33 -20.15 1.25
CA LYS A 151 -22.12 -21.18 0.53
C LYS A 151 -22.13 -22.52 1.24
N LEU A 152 -21.00 -22.96 1.80
CA LEU A 152 -20.93 -24.20 2.58
C LEU A 152 -21.80 -24.12 3.84
N GLN A 153 -21.78 -23.00 4.56
CA GLN A 153 -22.64 -22.80 5.73
C GLN A 153 -24.13 -22.86 5.40
N GLU A 154 -24.54 -22.31 4.26
CA GLU A 154 -25.92 -22.39 3.79
C GLU A 154 -26.33 -23.84 3.44
N LEU A 155 -25.45 -24.57 2.75
CA LEU A 155 -25.70 -25.99 2.43
C LEU A 155 -25.86 -26.85 3.69
N PHE A 156 -25.02 -26.64 4.71
CA PHE A 156 -25.15 -27.39 5.99
C PHE A 156 -26.46 -27.06 6.71
N LYS A 157 -26.88 -25.79 6.75
CA LYS A 157 -28.18 -25.42 7.33
C LYS A 157 -29.37 -26.07 6.63
N LEU A 158 -29.31 -26.23 5.31
CA LEU A 158 -30.39 -26.92 4.53
C LEU A 158 -30.41 -28.41 4.81
N GLN A 159 -29.27 -29.04 5.09
CA GLN A 159 -29.20 -30.45 5.46
C GLN A 159 -29.73 -30.75 6.87
N GLU A 160 -29.66 -29.80 7.79
CA GLU A 160 -30.23 -29.93 9.16
C GLU A 160 -31.75 -29.75 9.21
N LEU A 161 -32.35 -29.26 8.12
CA LEU A 161 -33.81 -29.05 7.98
C LEU A 161 -34.54 -30.17 7.26
N LEU A 162 -33.83 -31.20 6.75
CA LEU A 162 -34.35 -32.40 6.10
C LEU A 162 -34.27 -33.62 7.01
#